data_5971bf9a43cdd548e135bc95cadffff1
#
_entry.id   5971bf9a43cdd548e135bc95cadffff1
#
_cell.length_a   1.000
_cell.length_b   1.000
_cell.length_c   1.000
_cell.angle_alpha   90.00
_cell.angle_beta   90.00
_cell.angle_gamma   90.00
#
_symmetry.space_group_name_H-M   'P 1'
#
loop_
_entity.id
_entity.type
_entity.pdbx_description
1 polymer ?
#
loop_
_entity_poly.entity_id
_entity_poly.type
_entity_poly.pdbx_seq_one_letter_code
_entity_poly.pdbx_strand_id
1 'polypeptide(L)'
;MSLFRAASLVVALVLAGVAAAAPAPAGGPLVAAPIISRGKRVESRPSGGKVLVDGVYRTKDAWAGGHPTPAKPSWAAIDVGTGPTRILVSWTSSGNHDYTDRKYGAPVDYRIETSADSTDGSDGHWRTAVDVKGNPVRSRAHAIDFRGQRWVRMVVTGLSPDVFEWGLYLDEIDVHDLSRGGDDVWVFLGDSITSQVFDRAPAHQPSFPEAIARRHPGYFPAVIGAGFGSLHHTDAVRRIDEVLALNPDAKVIALAFGSNDWDPVAFRKDLLEVIGKVRAAGRIPVVARIPFRADSPVDHAARLNVVVDDVTKRLGLLPGPDLYGWFAANRGHLPDGLHPDDVGSQEMIRRWAEAVAPLYR
;
A
#
# COMPACT_ATOMS: atom_id res chain seq x y z
N MET A 1 -53.95 43.93 52.24
CA MET A 1 -53.30 43.98 50.88
C MET A 1 -51.89 43.47 51.06
N SER A 2 -51.67 42.21 50.74
CA SER A 2 -50.36 41.55 50.87
C SER A 2 -49.87 41.14 49.52
N LEU A 3 -48.71 41.67 49.14
CA LEU A 3 -48.06 41.43 47.86
C LEU A 3 -47.12 40.20 48.02
N PHE A 4 -47.46 39.08 47.38
CA PHE A 4 -46.57 37.94 47.23
C PHE A 4 -45.59 38.25 46.07
N ARG A 5 -44.32 38.30 46.36
CA ARG A 5 -43.24 38.27 45.35
C ARG A 5 -42.87 36.80 45.09
N ALA A 6 -43.09 36.33 43.88
CA ALA A 6 -42.57 35.05 43.38
C ALA A 6 -41.13 35.20 42.97
N ALA A 7 -40.23 34.46 43.57
CA ALA A 7 -38.82 34.32 43.15
C ALA A 7 -38.69 33.17 42.14
N SER A 8 -38.33 33.48 40.89
CA SER A 8 -38.04 32.46 39.90
C SER A 8 -36.59 32.00 40.04
N LEU A 9 -36.46 30.72 40.40
CA LEU A 9 -35.18 30.04 40.48
C LEU A 9 -34.82 29.51 39.06
N VAL A 10 -33.83 30.14 38.43
CA VAL A 10 -33.26 29.63 37.16
C VAL A 10 -32.19 28.59 37.49
N VAL A 11 -32.51 27.33 37.28
CA VAL A 11 -31.52 26.23 37.35
C VAL A 11 -30.81 26.13 36.00
N ALA A 12 -29.58 26.59 35.94
CA ALA A 12 -28.69 26.37 34.77
C ALA A 12 -28.16 24.94 34.81
N LEU A 13 -28.68 24.11 33.92
CA LEU A 13 -28.14 22.77 33.69
C LEU A 13 -26.84 22.88 32.87
N VAL A 14 -25.70 22.71 33.52
CA VAL A 14 -24.41 22.56 32.82
C VAL A 14 -24.34 21.14 32.28
N LEU A 15 -24.63 20.96 31.02
CA LEU A 15 -24.34 19.73 30.28
C LEU A 15 -22.82 19.66 30.02
N ALA A 16 -22.10 18.98 30.90
CA ALA A 16 -20.73 18.56 30.61
C ALA A 16 -20.77 17.50 29.49
N GLY A 17 -20.46 17.94 28.28
CA GLY A 17 -20.29 17.04 27.17
C GLY A 17 -19.06 16.17 27.40
N VAL A 18 -19.26 14.92 27.82
CA VAL A 18 -18.22 13.88 27.74
C VAL A 18 -17.97 13.64 26.26
N ALA A 19 -16.85 14.15 25.75
CA ALA A 19 -16.36 13.75 24.44
C ALA A 19 -16.09 12.24 24.50
N ALA A 20 -16.98 11.45 23.90
CA ALA A 20 -16.77 10.03 23.74
C ALA A 20 -15.47 9.85 22.93
N ALA A 21 -14.48 9.21 23.52
CA ALA A 21 -13.29 8.79 22.81
C ALA A 21 -13.74 8.00 21.58
N ALA A 22 -13.15 8.29 20.42
CA ALA A 22 -13.43 7.55 19.19
C ALA A 22 -13.20 6.06 19.49
N PRO A 23 -14.14 5.17 19.07
CA PRO A 23 -13.96 3.75 19.30
C PRO A 23 -12.63 3.32 18.67
N ALA A 24 -11.85 2.56 19.43
CA ALA A 24 -10.62 1.97 18.92
C ALA A 24 -10.93 1.22 17.61
N PRO A 25 -10.08 1.32 16.58
CA PRO A 25 -10.31 0.61 15.33
C PRO A 25 -10.53 -0.87 15.61
N ALA A 26 -11.48 -1.49 14.91
CA ALA A 26 -11.80 -2.91 15.04
C ALA A 26 -10.59 -3.75 14.52
N GLY A 27 -9.67 -4.02 15.40
CA GLY A 27 -8.38 -4.66 15.20
C GLY A 27 -7.39 -3.98 16.14
N GLY A 28 -6.68 -4.74 16.99
CA GLY A 28 -5.64 -4.19 17.85
C GLY A 28 -4.56 -3.48 17.05
N PRO A 29 -3.54 -2.89 17.71
CA PRO A 29 -2.38 -2.31 17.01
C PRO A 29 -1.73 -3.35 16.09
N LEU A 30 -1.18 -2.85 14.97
CA LEU A 30 -0.42 -3.68 14.04
C LEU A 30 0.80 -4.30 14.74
N VAL A 31 1.15 -5.50 14.32
CA VAL A 31 2.38 -6.17 14.74
C VAL A 31 3.46 -5.90 13.69
N ALA A 32 4.60 -5.42 14.15
CA ALA A 32 5.71 -5.06 13.27
C ALA A 32 6.11 -6.20 12.31
N ALA A 33 6.36 -5.84 11.07
CA ALA A 33 6.92 -6.71 10.01
C ALA A 33 8.24 -6.07 9.50
N PRO A 34 9.32 -6.12 10.30
CA PRO A 34 10.55 -5.43 9.96
C PRO A 34 11.16 -5.95 8.68
N ILE A 35 11.71 -5.04 7.87
CA ILE A 35 12.43 -5.41 6.66
C ILE A 35 13.78 -6.03 7.01
N ILE A 36 14.12 -7.12 6.36
CA ILE A 36 15.37 -7.88 6.61
C ILE A 36 16.21 -8.09 5.35
N SER A 37 15.76 -7.64 4.19
CA SER A 37 16.50 -7.77 2.91
C SER A 37 17.49 -6.64 2.66
N ARG A 38 17.33 -5.46 3.27
CA ARG A 38 18.14 -4.27 2.98
C ARG A 38 19.64 -4.53 3.08
N GLY A 39 20.37 -4.26 1.99
CA GLY A 39 21.82 -4.40 1.91
C GLY A 39 22.34 -5.84 2.06
N LYS A 40 21.47 -6.83 1.97
CA LYS A 40 21.86 -8.24 2.06
C LYS A 40 22.63 -8.69 0.81
N ARG A 41 23.33 -9.83 0.96
CA ARG A 41 23.98 -10.49 -0.18
C ARG A 41 22.92 -10.96 -1.17
N VAL A 42 23.12 -10.64 -2.43
CA VAL A 42 22.28 -11.09 -3.54
C VAL A 42 23.13 -11.77 -4.58
N GLU A 43 22.70 -12.95 -5.01
CA GLU A 43 23.18 -13.62 -6.22
C GLU A 43 22.06 -13.64 -7.26
N SER A 44 22.36 -13.42 -8.53
CA SER A 44 21.33 -13.34 -9.57
C SER A 44 21.80 -13.77 -10.95
N ARG A 45 20.82 -14.19 -11.73
CA ARG A 45 21.01 -14.53 -13.14
C ARG A 45 19.88 -13.91 -13.99
N PRO A 46 20.20 -12.95 -14.86
CA PRO A 46 21.49 -12.27 -15.06
C PRO A 46 22.06 -11.62 -13.79
N SER A 47 23.37 -11.30 -13.81
CA SER A 47 24.02 -10.58 -12.72
C SER A 47 23.45 -9.18 -12.53
N GLY A 48 23.79 -8.50 -11.42
CA GLY A 48 23.33 -7.14 -11.14
C GLY A 48 22.17 -7.06 -10.14
N GLY A 49 21.70 -8.18 -9.58
CA GLY A 49 20.58 -8.22 -8.64
C GLY A 49 20.79 -7.49 -7.31
N LYS A 50 21.97 -6.92 -7.05
CA LYS A 50 22.24 -6.15 -5.84
C LYS A 50 21.31 -4.95 -5.67
N VAL A 51 20.84 -4.37 -6.76
CA VAL A 51 19.86 -3.26 -6.76
C VAL A 51 18.50 -3.67 -6.22
N LEU A 52 18.19 -4.97 -6.16
CA LEU A 52 16.91 -5.49 -5.66
C LEU A 52 16.74 -5.39 -4.13
N VAL A 53 17.74 -4.92 -3.41
CA VAL A 53 17.73 -4.80 -1.94
C VAL A 53 18.32 -3.48 -1.45
N ASP A 54 18.42 -2.48 -2.31
CA ASP A 54 19.02 -1.19 -1.98
C ASP A 54 18.02 -0.15 -1.45
N GLY A 55 16.73 -0.38 -1.65
CA GLY A 55 15.66 0.49 -1.18
C GLY A 55 15.27 1.58 -2.16
N VAL A 56 15.73 1.50 -3.37
CA VAL A 56 15.45 2.50 -4.40
C VAL A 56 14.48 1.92 -5.42
N TYR A 57 13.33 2.57 -5.59
CA TYR A 57 12.26 2.14 -6.46
C TYR A 57 12.12 3.10 -7.65
N ARG A 58 11.53 2.61 -8.74
CA ARG A 58 11.25 3.39 -9.95
C ARG A 58 12.48 4.11 -10.51
N THR A 59 13.60 3.42 -10.53
CA THR A 59 14.82 3.93 -11.14
C THR A 59 15.05 3.32 -12.51
N LYS A 60 15.86 4.01 -13.31
CA LYS A 60 16.42 3.41 -14.53
C LYS A 60 17.48 2.34 -14.23
N ASP A 61 17.85 2.17 -12.96
CA ASP A 61 18.84 1.20 -12.50
C ASP A 61 18.18 -0.08 -11.94
N ALA A 62 16.92 -0.34 -12.33
CA ALA A 62 16.21 -1.59 -11.99
C ALA A 62 16.97 -2.82 -12.52
N TRP A 63 16.84 -3.95 -11.85
CA TRP A 63 17.42 -5.21 -12.30
C TRP A 63 16.80 -5.69 -13.60
N ALA A 64 17.62 -5.75 -14.64
CA ALA A 64 17.24 -6.26 -15.96
C ALA A 64 17.39 -7.78 -16.01
N GLY A 65 16.29 -8.50 -15.84
CA GLY A 65 16.26 -9.96 -15.88
C GLY A 65 16.25 -10.56 -17.29
N GLY A 66 16.21 -9.74 -18.36
CA GLY A 66 16.14 -10.21 -19.73
C GLY A 66 14.81 -10.87 -20.09
N HIS A 67 14.83 -11.87 -20.94
CA HIS A 67 13.64 -12.60 -21.42
C HIS A 67 13.58 -14.03 -20.86
N PRO A 68 13.09 -14.21 -19.62
CA PRO A 68 13.02 -15.53 -19.00
C PRO A 68 12.04 -16.47 -19.71
N THR A 69 12.43 -17.73 -19.77
CA THR A 69 11.58 -18.84 -20.23
C THR A 69 11.69 -20.01 -19.25
N PRO A 70 10.80 -21.00 -19.30
CA PRO A 70 10.93 -22.20 -18.47
C PRO A 70 12.27 -22.92 -18.61
N ALA A 71 12.86 -22.94 -19.82
CA ALA A 71 14.16 -23.56 -20.09
C ALA A 71 15.36 -22.67 -19.69
N LYS A 72 15.14 -21.34 -19.61
CA LYS A 72 16.17 -20.35 -19.26
C LYS A 72 15.57 -19.31 -18.32
N PRO A 73 15.32 -19.67 -17.06
CA PRO A 73 14.72 -18.74 -16.09
C PRO A 73 15.70 -17.64 -15.69
N SER A 74 15.14 -16.50 -15.30
CA SER A 74 15.87 -15.45 -14.59
C SER A 74 15.55 -15.54 -13.12
N TRP A 75 16.55 -15.32 -12.24
CA TRP A 75 16.33 -15.44 -10.82
C TRP A 75 17.23 -14.50 -10.00
N ALA A 76 16.78 -14.15 -8.80
CA ALA A 76 17.57 -13.46 -7.81
C ALA A 76 17.36 -14.12 -6.44
N ALA A 77 18.46 -14.46 -5.77
CA ALA A 77 18.52 -15.09 -4.45
C ALA A 77 19.09 -14.12 -3.44
N ILE A 78 18.48 -14.05 -2.26
CA ILE A 78 18.83 -13.14 -1.17
C ILE A 78 19.16 -13.96 0.07
N ASP A 79 20.34 -13.72 0.68
CA ASP A 79 20.74 -14.31 1.96
C ASP A 79 20.11 -13.54 3.11
N VAL A 80 18.94 -13.94 3.56
CA VAL A 80 18.26 -13.28 4.69
C VAL A 80 18.74 -13.79 6.06
N GLY A 81 19.59 -14.83 6.07
CA GLY A 81 20.12 -15.44 7.31
C GLY A 81 19.17 -16.48 7.91
N THR A 82 19.66 -17.12 8.99
CA THR A 82 18.95 -18.18 9.70
C THR A 82 18.23 -17.61 10.89
N GLY A 83 17.14 -17.33 11.10
CA GLY A 83 16.47 -16.77 12.30
C GLY A 83 14.99 -16.63 12.09
N PRO A 84 14.59 -16.04 10.97
CA PRO A 84 13.17 -15.94 10.66
C PRO A 84 12.51 -17.31 10.53
N THR A 85 11.30 -17.44 11.08
CA THR A 85 10.49 -18.65 10.95
C THR A 85 9.36 -18.50 9.94
N ARG A 86 8.98 -17.26 9.65
CA ARG A 86 8.00 -16.87 8.63
C ARG A 86 8.43 -15.54 8.03
N ILE A 87 8.38 -15.42 6.73
CA ILE A 87 8.71 -14.17 6.02
C ILE A 87 7.61 -13.78 5.05
N LEU A 88 7.54 -12.48 4.72
CA LEU A 88 6.79 -11.97 3.58
C LEU A 88 7.80 -11.55 2.52
N VAL A 89 7.65 -12.06 1.31
CA VAL A 89 8.43 -11.64 0.15
C VAL A 89 7.53 -10.78 -0.73
N SER A 90 7.86 -9.51 -0.88
CA SER A 90 7.19 -8.63 -1.82
C SER A 90 8.14 -8.21 -2.93
N TRP A 91 7.59 -8.00 -4.12
CA TRP A 91 8.34 -7.55 -5.28
C TRP A 91 7.54 -6.50 -6.05
N THR A 92 8.26 -5.61 -6.72
CA THR A 92 7.71 -4.56 -7.56
C THR A 92 8.44 -4.54 -8.89
N SER A 93 7.68 -4.57 -9.98
CA SER A 93 8.20 -4.38 -11.33
C SER A 93 8.42 -2.90 -11.59
N SER A 94 9.43 -2.59 -12.39
CA SER A 94 9.77 -1.23 -12.81
C SER A 94 8.64 -0.54 -13.57
N GLY A 95 8.66 0.77 -13.57
CA GLY A 95 7.77 1.63 -14.33
C GLY A 95 6.69 2.32 -13.53
N ASN A 96 6.16 3.40 -14.11
CA ASN A 96 5.16 4.29 -13.51
C ASN A 96 3.79 4.02 -14.12
N HIS A 97 3.20 2.87 -13.80
CA HIS A 97 1.99 2.42 -14.48
C HIS A 97 0.97 1.85 -13.51
N ASP A 98 -0.21 1.60 -14.04
CA ASP A 98 -1.29 1.00 -13.31
C ASP A 98 -0.94 -0.38 -12.74
N TYR A 99 -1.58 -0.74 -11.66
CA TYR A 99 -1.37 -2.01 -10.95
C TYR A 99 -1.46 -3.23 -11.87
N THR A 100 -2.33 -3.18 -12.89
CA THR A 100 -2.49 -4.23 -13.89
C THR A 100 -1.67 -4.02 -15.16
N ASP A 101 -0.86 -2.97 -15.25
CA ASP A 101 0.00 -2.75 -16.42
C ASP A 101 1.26 -3.62 -16.32
N ARG A 102 1.32 -4.64 -17.17
CA ARG A 102 2.42 -5.61 -17.21
C ARG A 102 3.41 -5.36 -18.36
N LYS A 103 3.21 -4.30 -19.12
CA LYS A 103 4.00 -4.01 -20.34
C LYS A 103 5.47 -3.81 -20.06
N TYR A 104 5.82 -3.39 -18.85
CA TYR A 104 7.18 -3.07 -18.45
C TYR A 104 7.84 -4.19 -17.65
N GLY A 105 7.65 -5.43 -18.07
CA GLY A 105 8.46 -6.53 -17.60
C GLY A 105 8.01 -7.17 -16.29
N ALA A 106 6.72 -7.04 -15.93
CA ALA A 106 6.22 -7.70 -14.74
C ALA A 106 6.21 -9.23 -14.89
N PRO A 107 6.64 -9.98 -13.88
CA PRO A 107 6.58 -11.43 -13.86
C PRO A 107 5.15 -11.94 -14.01
N VAL A 108 4.91 -12.83 -14.98
CA VAL A 108 3.62 -13.53 -15.17
C VAL A 108 3.68 -14.91 -14.58
N ASP A 109 4.72 -15.65 -14.89
CA ASP A 109 4.99 -16.97 -14.31
C ASP A 109 6.24 -16.91 -13.47
N TYR A 110 6.12 -17.20 -12.18
CA TYR A 110 7.27 -17.17 -11.27
C TYR A 110 7.08 -18.10 -10.07
N ARG A 111 8.19 -18.42 -9.41
CA ARG A 111 8.21 -19.14 -8.13
C ARG A 111 8.98 -18.35 -7.09
N ILE A 112 8.59 -18.50 -5.83
CA ILE A 112 9.41 -18.16 -4.66
C ILE A 112 9.93 -19.48 -4.11
N GLU A 113 11.23 -19.59 -3.99
CA GLU A 113 11.91 -20.78 -3.51
C GLU A 113 12.78 -20.46 -2.30
N THR A 114 13.03 -21.45 -1.44
CA THR A 114 13.86 -21.32 -0.25
C THR A 114 14.91 -22.42 -0.20
N SER A 115 16.06 -22.11 0.42
CA SER A 115 17.14 -23.07 0.65
C SER A 115 17.75 -22.93 2.05
N ALA A 116 18.01 -24.06 2.68
CA ALA A 116 18.71 -24.14 3.96
C ALA A 116 20.22 -24.27 3.79
N ASP A 117 20.69 -24.86 2.70
CA ASP A 117 22.04 -25.34 2.47
C ASP A 117 22.79 -24.63 1.33
N SER A 118 22.15 -23.69 0.62
CA SER A 118 22.87 -22.88 -0.35
C SER A 118 23.98 -22.08 0.31
N THR A 119 25.17 -22.08 -0.30
CA THR A 119 26.35 -21.34 0.20
C THR A 119 26.53 -19.97 -0.45
N ASP A 120 26.04 -19.84 -1.67
CA ASP A 120 26.23 -18.61 -2.47
C ASP A 120 24.96 -18.08 -3.14
N GLY A 121 23.83 -18.80 -3.08
CA GLY A 121 22.56 -18.43 -3.72
C GLY A 121 22.32 -19.14 -5.06
N SER A 122 23.34 -19.79 -5.62
CA SER A 122 23.22 -20.53 -6.89
C SER A 122 23.18 -22.04 -6.68
N ASP A 123 23.88 -22.56 -5.68
CA ASP A 123 24.02 -23.98 -5.32
C ASP A 123 22.95 -24.46 -4.32
N GLY A 124 23.12 -25.69 -3.83
CA GLY A 124 22.28 -26.28 -2.78
C GLY A 124 20.93 -26.79 -3.26
N HIS A 125 20.09 -27.16 -2.30
CA HIS A 125 18.74 -27.67 -2.56
C HIS A 125 17.71 -26.58 -2.37
N TRP A 126 16.85 -26.42 -3.36
CA TRP A 126 15.82 -25.37 -3.38
C TRP A 126 14.42 -25.99 -3.34
N ARG A 127 13.59 -25.51 -2.42
CA ARG A 127 12.21 -25.92 -2.26
C ARG A 127 11.28 -24.81 -2.74
N THR A 128 10.35 -25.11 -3.62
CA THR A 128 9.28 -24.18 -4.01
C THR A 128 8.33 -23.94 -2.84
N ALA A 129 8.23 -22.71 -2.41
CA ALA A 129 7.27 -22.25 -1.40
C ALA A 129 6.01 -21.66 -2.02
N VAL A 130 6.17 -21.00 -3.18
CA VAL A 130 5.06 -20.39 -3.97
C VAL A 130 5.29 -20.69 -5.44
N ASP A 131 4.24 -21.09 -6.17
CA ASP A 131 4.24 -21.20 -7.63
C ASP A 131 3.06 -20.39 -8.18
N VAL A 132 3.36 -19.38 -8.99
CA VAL A 132 2.38 -18.46 -9.57
C VAL A 132 2.39 -18.60 -11.08
N LYS A 133 1.20 -18.74 -11.66
CA LYS A 133 0.95 -18.75 -13.09
C LYS A 133 -0.04 -17.66 -13.45
N GLY A 134 0.21 -16.99 -14.56
CA GLY A 134 -0.71 -15.98 -15.07
C GLY A 134 -0.89 -14.77 -14.15
N ASN A 135 0.14 -14.35 -13.40
CA ASN A 135 0.04 -13.20 -12.51
C ASN A 135 -0.45 -11.96 -13.27
N PRO A 136 -1.54 -11.31 -12.81
CA PRO A 136 -2.14 -10.19 -13.54
C PRO A 136 -1.59 -8.81 -13.15
N VAL A 137 -0.67 -8.72 -12.16
CA VAL A 137 -0.28 -7.45 -11.54
C VAL A 137 1.23 -7.25 -11.56
N ARG A 138 1.66 -6.01 -11.34
CA ARG A 138 3.08 -5.62 -11.34
C ARG A 138 3.73 -5.51 -9.96
N SER A 139 2.96 -5.70 -8.90
CA SER A 139 3.46 -5.73 -7.52
C SER A 139 2.65 -6.74 -6.73
N ARG A 140 3.32 -7.57 -5.94
CA ARG A 140 2.67 -8.62 -5.16
C ARG A 140 3.51 -9.05 -3.97
N ALA A 141 2.85 -9.63 -2.95
CA ALA A 141 3.51 -10.16 -1.77
C ALA A 141 3.03 -11.57 -1.45
N HIS A 142 3.90 -12.37 -0.83
CA HIS A 142 3.61 -13.74 -0.41
C HIS A 142 4.23 -14.02 0.96
N ALA A 143 3.40 -14.38 1.94
CA ALA A 143 3.90 -14.89 3.20
C ALA A 143 4.18 -16.39 3.10
N ILE A 144 5.36 -16.81 3.55
CA ILE A 144 5.82 -18.18 3.46
C ILE A 144 6.43 -18.68 4.78
N ASP A 145 6.35 -19.99 5.02
CA ASP A 145 7.10 -20.66 6.07
C ASP A 145 8.59 -20.68 5.73
N PHE A 146 9.42 -20.19 6.66
CA PHE A 146 10.87 -20.06 6.47
C PHE A 146 11.69 -20.80 7.51
N ARG A 147 11.07 -21.59 8.37
CA ARG A 147 11.76 -22.37 9.43
C ARG A 147 12.86 -23.24 8.87
N GLY A 148 14.05 -23.07 9.43
CA GLY A 148 15.24 -23.82 9.01
C GLY A 148 15.81 -23.41 7.65
N GLN A 149 15.30 -22.34 7.05
CA GLN A 149 15.80 -21.79 5.80
C GLN A 149 16.78 -20.64 6.05
N ARG A 150 17.57 -20.30 5.05
CA ARG A 150 18.52 -19.19 5.05
C ARG A 150 18.35 -18.28 3.84
N TRP A 151 18.18 -18.89 2.67
CA TRP A 151 18.06 -18.18 1.40
C TRP A 151 16.62 -18.19 0.90
N VAL A 152 16.23 -17.07 0.28
CA VAL A 152 15.00 -16.98 -0.52
C VAL A 152 15.37 -16.52 -1.92
N ARG A 153 14.73 -17.08 -2.95
CA ARG A 153 14.89 -16.58 -4.32
C ARG A 153 13.58 -16.50 -5.06
N MET A 154 13.50 -15.50 -5.92
CA MET A 154 12.45 -15.40 -6.93
C MET A 154 12.98 -15.92 -8.26
N VAL A 155 12.24 -16.84 -8.88
CA VAL A 155 12.57 -17.46 -10.16
C VAL A 155 11.47 -17.11 -11.14
N VAL A 156 11.76 -16.30 -12.14
CA VAL A 156 10.81 -15.89 -13.19
C VAL A 156 10.99 -16.79 -14.42
N THR A 157 9.88 -17.35 -14.91
CA THR A 157 9.86 -18.27 -16.05
C THR A 157 8.99 -17.79 -17.21
N GLY A 158 8.25 -16.69 -17.04
CA GLY A 158 7.41 -16.12 -18.08
C GLY A 158 7.05 -14.66 -17.83
N LEU A 159 6.90 -13.93 -18.93
CA LEU A 159 6.46 -12.54 -18.97
C LEU A 159 5.16 -12.41 -19.74
N SER A 160 4.52 -11.23 -19.67
CA SER A 160 3.39 -10.92 -20.52
C SER A 160 3.81 -10.97 -22.01
N PRO A 161 3.00 -11.51 -22.92
CA PRO A 161 3.28 -11.48 -24.37
C PRO A 161 3.46 -10.06 -24.93
N ASP A 162 2.91 -9.06 -24.25
CA ASP A 162 2.99 -7.65 -24.65
C ASP A 162 4.31 -6.96 -24.26
N VAL A 163 5.22 -7.69 -23.62
CA VAL A 163 6.56 -7.19 -23.21
C VAL A 163 7.53 -7.31 -24.38
N PHE A 164 7.51 -6.35 -25.28
CA PHE A 164 8.23 -6.50 -26.53
C PHE A 164 9.75 -6.25 -26.45
N GLU A 165 10.23 -5.15 -25.98
CA GLU A 165 11.66 -4.82 -26.15
C GLU A 165 12.47 -4.88 -24.87
N TRP A 166 11.84 -4.75 -23.73
CA TRP A 166 12.52 -4.46 -22.48
C TRP A 166 12.84 -5.70 -21.65
N GLY A 167 12.03 -6.75 -21.72
CA GLY A 167 12.18 -7.95 -20.89
C GLY A 167 11.75 -7.74 -19.44
N LEU A 168 12.25 -8.55 -18.52
CA LEU A 168 11.99 -8.49 -17.10
C LEU A 168 12.73 -7.32 -16.46
N TYR A 169 11.99 -6.48 -15.72
CA TYR A 169 12.55 -5.42 -14.88
C TYR A 169 11.91 -5.45 -13.50
N LEU A 170 12.71 -5.63 -12.46
CA LEU A 170 12.29 -5.53 -11.08
C LEU A 170 13.04 -4.38 -10.40
N ASP A 171 12.29 -3.55 -9.68
CA ASP A 171 12.87 -2.46 -8.89
C ASP A 171 13.44 -2.97 -7.58
N GLU A 172 12.64 -3.82 -6.88
CA GLU A 172 12.98 -4.22 -5.53
C GLU A 172 12.35 -5.56 -5.18
N ILE A 173 13.03 -6.32 -4.33
CA ILE A 173 12.48 -7.48 -3.62
C ILE A 173 12.66 -7.23 -2.13
N ASP A 174 11.57 -6.87 -1.46
CA ASP A 174 11.56 -6.71 -0.02
C ASP A 174 11.26 -8.03 0.68
N VAL A 175 12.02 -8.32 1.71
CA VAL A 175 11.73 -9.45 2.61
C VAL A 175 11.51 -8.91 4.01
N HIS A 176 10.35 -9.23 4.58
CA HIS A 176 9.96 -8.82 5.92
C HIS A 176 9.91 -10.02 6.86
N ASP A 177 10.32 -9.84 8.11
CA ASP A 177 10.21 -10.87 9.14
C ASP A 177 8.82 -10.87 9.77
N LEU A 178 8.08 -11.97 9.59
CA LEU A 178 6.77 -12.19 10.19
C LEU A 178 6.82 -13.19 11.36
N SER A 179 7.98 -13.56 11.86
CA SER A 179 8.16 -14.62 12.88
C SER A 179 7.41 -14.36 14.19
N ARG A 180 7.18 -13.08 14.51
CA ARG A 180 6.47 -12.63 15.71
C ARG A 180 4.98 -12.35 15.46
N GLY A 181 4.43 -12.90 14.38
CA GLY A 181 3.03 -12.64 13.98
C GLY A 181 2.85 -11.31 13.26
N GLY A 182 3.92 -10.78 12.64
CA GLY A 182 3.88 -9.52 11.89
C GLY A 182 2.72 -9.45 10.91
N ASP A 183 1.96 -8.35 10.93
CA ASP A 183 0.80 -8.11 10.06
C ASP A 183 0.76 -6.69 9.48
N ASP A 184 1.86 -5.94 9.62
CA ASP A 184 2.00 -4.58 9.08
C ASP A 184 2.19 -4.60 7.55
N VAL A 185 1.12 -5.03 6.86
CA VAL A 185 1.06 -5.21 5.41
C VAL A 185 -0.09 -4.38 4.84
N TRP A 186 0.23 -3.52 3.91
CA TRP A 186 -0.65 -2.49 3.36
C TRP A 186 -0.89 -2.67 1.86
N VAL A 187 -2.13 -2.46 1.44
CA VAL A 187 -2.47 -2.21 0.03
C VAL A 187 -3.02 -0.79 -0.09
N PHE A 188 -2.43 0.01 -0.95
CA PHE A 188 -2.95 1.32 -1.32
C PHE A 188 -3.78 1.18 -2.59
N LEU A 189 -5.10 1.10 -2.44
CA LEU A 189 -6.05 1.07 -3.56
C LEU A 189 -6.52 2.47 -3.88
N GLY A 190 -6.31 2.92 -5.10
CA GLY A 190 -6.74 4.24 -5.53
C GLY A 190 -6.60 4.48 -7.02
N ASP A 191 -6.69 5.75 -7.38
CA ASP A 191 -6.60 6.24 -8.75
C ASP A 191 -5.15 6.54 -9.21
N SER A 192 -4.98 7.36 -10.24
CA SER A 192 -3.67 7.76 -10.78
C SER A 192 -2.79 8.47 -9.75
N ILE A 193 -3.38 9.23 -8.83
CA ILE A 193 -2.64 9.90 -7.75
C ILE A 193 -2.00 8.85 -6.83
N THR A 194 -2.74 7.80 -6.47
CA THR A 194 -2.22 6.68 -5.68
C THR A 194 -1.10 5.93 -6.42
N SER A 195 -1.30 5.65 -7.71
CA SER A 195 -0.26 5.02 -8.54
C SER A 195 1.03 5.83 -8.54
N GLN A 196 0.93 7.16 -8.68
CA GLN A 196 2.08 8.05 -8.73
C GLN A 196 2.81 8.14 -7.37
N VAL A 197 2.08 8.32 -6.28
CA VAL A 197 2.65 8.67 -4.97
C VAL A 197 3.27 7.46 -4.26
N PHE A 198 2.62 6.30 -4.30
CA PHE A 198 3.04 5.14 -3.51
C PHE A 198 3.97 4.17 -4.24
N ASP A 199 4.43 4.50 -5.42
CA ASP A 199 5.47 3.75 -6.14
C ASP A 199 6.90 3.98 -5.60
N ARG A 200 7.05 4.70 -4.51
CA ARG A 200 8.31 4.93 -3.78
C ARG A 200 9.46 5.45 -4.64
N ALA A 201 9.16 6.30 -5.63
CA ALA A 201 10.17 6.93 -6.47
C ALA A 201 11.20 7.74 -5.62
N PRO A 202 12.45 7.89 -6.08
CA PRO A 202 13.46 8.65 -5.35
C PRO A 202 13.03 10.07 -4.96
N ALA A 203 12.24 10.72 -5.81
CA ALA A 203 11.68 12.04 -5.54
C ALA A 203 10.60 12.03 -4.42
N HIS A 204 10.04 10.86 -4.10
CA HIS A 204 9.01 10.71 -3.06
C HIS A 204 9.58 10.19 -1.73
N GLN A 205 10.80 10.54 -1.40
CA GLN A 205 11.43 10.16 -0.15
C GLN A 205 11.16 11.20 0.96
N PRO A 206 10.93 10.78 2.22
CA PRO A 206 10.84 9.38 2.63
C PRO A 206 9.60 8.68 2.07
N SER A 207 9.72 7.40 1.72
CA SER A 207 8.57 6.56 1.39
C SER A 207 7.65 6.37 2.59
N PHE A 208 6.43 5.87 2.38
CA PHE A 208 5.50 5.60 3.49
C PHE A 208 6.10 4.66 4.56
N PRO A 209 6.76 3.52 4.22
CA PRO A 209 7.43 2.70 5.22
C PRO A 209 8.50 3.44 6.02
N GLU A 210 9.30 4.28 5.37
CA GLU A 210 10.33 5.08 6.04
C GLU A 210 9.72 6.18 6.92
N ALA A 211 8.62 6.80 6.49
CA ALA A 211 7.90 7.79 7.28
C ALA A 211 7.31 7.15 8.56
N ILE A 212 6.80 5.91 8.46
CA ILE A 212 6.36 5.13 9.64
C ILE A 212 7.55 4.77 10.52
N ALA A 213 8.64 4.23 9.95
CA ALA A 213 9.82 3.82 10.72
C ALA A 213 10.46 4.97 11.51
N ARG A 214 10.44 6.19 10.97
CA ARG A 214 10.92 7.41 11.67
C ARG A 214 10.06 7.78 12.87
N ARG A 215 8.75 7.51 12.82
CA ARG A 215 7.78 7.83 13.89
C ARG A 215 7.66 6.71 14.91
N HIS A 216 7.75 5.48 14.45
CA HIS A 216 7.54 4.24 15.20
C HIS A 216 8.72 3.29 14.96
N PRO A 217 9.85 3.47 15.68
CA PRO A 217 11.03 2.63 15.53
C PRO A 217 10.70 1.15 15.72
N GLY A 218 11.19 0.32 14.81
CA GLY A 218 10.89 -1.13 14.78
C GLY A 218 9.79 -1.53 13.80
N TYR A 219 9.01 -0.58 13.29
CA TYR A 219 8.06 -0.81 12.21
C TYR A 219 8.68 -0.43 10.85
N PHE A 220 8.35 -1.20 9.85
CA PHE A 220 8.64 -0.90 8.45
C PHE A 220 7.59 -1.62 7.59
N PRO A 221 6.45 -0.98 7.31
CA PRO A 221 5.34 -1.62 6.61
C PRO A 221 5.74 -2.25 5.27
N ALA A 222 5.19 -3.42 4.96
CA ALA A 222 5.19 -3.92 3.60
C ALA A 222 4.07 -3.21 2.82
N VAL A 223 4.40 -2.63 1.66
CA VAL A 223 3.46 -1.82 0.86
C VAL A 223 3.29 -2.38 -0.53
N ILE A 224 2.04 -2.59 -0.91
CA ILE A 224 1.62 -2.94 -2.26
C ILE A 224 0.85 -1.76 -2.85
N GLY A 225 1.39 -1.17 -3.91
CA GLY A 225 0.72 -0.11 -4.66
C GLY A 225 -0.30 -0.70 -5.63
N ALA A 226 -1.59 -0.49 -5.36
CA ALA A 226 -2.70 -0.88 -6.22
C ALA A 226 -3.43 0.36 -6.78
N GLY A 227 -2.67 1.29 -7.34
CA GLY A 227 -3.20 2.45 -8.05
C GLY A 227 -3.58 2.10 -9.49
N PHE A 228 -4.68 2.67 -9.96
CA PHE A 228 -5.19 2.49 -11.32
C PHE A 228 -5.49 3.86 -11.94
N GLY A 229 -4.97 4.14 -13.12
CA GLY A 229 -5.28 5.39 -13.83
C GLY A 229 -6.77 5.52 -14.08
N SER A 230 -7.28 6.73 -13.84
CA SER A 230 -8.70 7.06 -14.06
C SER A 230 -9.69 6.17 -13.30
N LEU A 231 -9.31 5.56 -12.17
CA LEU A 231 -10.21 4.72 -11.38
C LEU A 231 -11.42 5.54 -10.89
N HIS A 232 -12.61 5.04 -11.15
CA HIS A 232 -13.87 5.52 -10.61
C HIS A 232 -14.36 4.64 -9.45
N HIS A 233 -15.31 5.14 -8.64
CA HIS A 233 -15.91 4.36 -7.55
C HIS A 233 -16.48 3.01 -8.03
N THR A 234 -17.08 2.97 -9.22
CA THR A 234 -17.60 1.74 -9.83
C THR A 234 -16.50 0.75 -10.18
N ASP A 235 -15.32 1.22 -10.56
CA ASP A 235 -14.16 0.37 -10.80
C ASP A 235 -13.61 -0.20 -9.49
N ALA A 236 -13.59 0.59 -8.42
CA ALA A 236 -13.19 0.12 -7.11
C ALA A 236 -14.06 -1.06 -6.64
N VAL A 237 -15.39 -0.99 -6.83
CA VAL A 237 -16.33 -2.10 -6.53
C VAL A 237 -15.99 -3.36 -7.33
N ARG A 238 -15.68 -3.22 -8.62
CA ARG A 238 -15.36 -4.37 -9.50
C ARG A 238 -14.02 -5.01 -9.17
N ARG A 239 -13.05 -4.22 -8.70
CA ARG A 239 -11.67 -4.66 -8.50
C ARG A 239 -11.35 -5.11 -7.08
N ILE A 240 -12.12 -4.69 -6.09
CA ILE A 240 -11.77 -4.92 -4.69
C ILE A 240 -11.63 -6.41 -4.35
N ASP A 241 -12.49 -7.28 -4.89
CA ASP A 241 -12.44 -8.71 -4.62
C ASP A 241 -11.16 -9.34 -5.18
N GLU A 242 -10.74 -8.94 -6.39
CA GLU A 242 -9.47 -9.36 -7.00
C GLU A 242 -8.26 -8.84 -6.19
N VAL A 243 -8.29 -7.56 -5.80
CA VAL A 243 -7.21 -6.95 -4.99
C VAL A 243 -7.05 -7.69 -3.66
N LEU A 244 -8.15 -8.03 -2.98
CA LEU A 244 -8.12 -8.79 -1.73
C LEU A 244 -7.62 -10.23 -1.94
N ALA A 245 -8.05 -10.89 -3.00
CA ALA A 245 -7.62 -12.26 -3.33
C ALA A 245 -6.13 -12.34 -3.70
N LEU A 246 -5.60 -11.33 -4.39
CA LEU A 246 -4.19 -11.26 -4.77
C LEU A 246 -3.28 -10.90 -3.59
N ASN A 247 -3.82 -10.30 -2.52
CA ASN A 247 -3.07 -9.83 -1.36
C ASN A 247 -3.66 -10.40 -0.04
N PRO A 248 -3.66 -11.74 0.13
CA PRO A 248 -4.31 -12.38 1.28
C PRO A 248 -3.65 -12.03 2.63
N ASP A 249 -2.40 -11.62 2.63
CA ASP A 249 -1.64 -11.23 3.82
C ASP A 249 -1.79 -9.74 4.19
N ALA A 250 -2.45 -8.94 3.35
CA ALA A 250 -2.67 -7.53 3.64
C ALA A 250 -3.58 -7.35 4.86
N LYS A 251 -3.18 -6.53 5.82
CA LYS A 251 -3.95 -6.19 7.02
C LYS A 251 -4.73 -4.90 6.84
N VAL A 252 -4.15 -3.93 6.18
CA VAL A 252 -4.76 -2.62 5.97
C VAL A 252 -4.99 -2.36 4.49
N ILE A 253 -6.20 -1.92 4.16
CA ILE A 253 -6.53 -1.44 2.82
C ILE A 253 -6.76 0.07 2.90
N ALA A 254 -5.80 0.82 2.41
CA ALA A 254 -5.87 2.26 2.26
C ALA A 254 -6.66 2.59 1.00
N LEU A 255 -7.79 3.28 1.16
CA LEU A 255 -8.70 3.64 0.07
C LEU A 255 -8.50 5.12 -0.27
N ALA A 256 -7.99 5.42 -1.46
CA ALA A 256 -7.65 6.77 -1.91
C ALA A 256 -8.09 6.97 -3.38
N PHE A 257 -9.40 6.98 -3.59
CA PHE A 257 -10.04 7.22 -4.89
C PHE A 257 -11.19 8.22 -4.75
N GLY A 258 -11.67 8.74 -5.86
CA GLY A 258 -12.76 9.73 -5.91
C GLY A 258 -12.42 10.98 -6.72
N SER A 259 -11.15 11.16 -7.11
CA SER A 259 -10.73 12.30 -7.92
C SER A 259 -11.41 12.34 -9.29
N ASN A 260 -11.87 11.21 -9.79
CA ASN A 260 -12.57 11.06 -11.07
C ASN A 260 -14.09 10.99 -10.92
N ASP A 261 -14.64 11.16 -9.71
CA ASP A 261 -16.05 10.95 -9.42
C ASP A 261 -16.80 12.26 -9.18
N TRP A 262 -18.12 12.29 -9.50
CA TRP A 262 -18.93 13.50 -9.50
C TRP A 262 -20.24 13.39 -8.74
N ASP A 263 -20.79 12.17 -8.63
CA ASP A 263 -22.08 11.89 -8.00
C ASP A 263 -21.92 11.43 -6.55
N PRO A 264 -22.24 12.26 -5.55
CA PRO A 264 -22.10 11.87 -4.14
C PRO A 264 -23.01 10.70 -3.72
N VAL A 265 -24.14 10.50 -4.39
CA VAL A 265 -25.08 9.42 -4.04
C VAL A 265 -24.54 8.08 -4.51
N ALA A 266 -24.11 8.01 -5.77
CA ALA A 266 -23.50 6.81 -6.33
C ALA A 266 -22.17 6.49 -5.62
N PHE A 267 -21.32 7.50 -5.41
CA PHE A 267 -20.07 7.35 -4.68
C PHE A 267 -20.27 6.80 -3.27
N ARG A 268 -21.27 7.29 -2.51
CA ARG A 268 -21.60 6.78 -1.18
C ARG A 268 -21.94 5.29 -1.20
N LYS A 269 -22.81 4.90 -2.12
CA LYS A 269 -23.25 3.51 -2.25
C LYS A 269 -22.04 2.60 -2.45
N ASP A 270 -21.20 2.94 -3.41
CA ASP A 270 -20.08 2.10 -3.82
C ASP A 270 -18.93 2.13 -2.80
N LEU A 271 -18.67 3.26 -2.15
CA LEU A 271 -17.72 3.35 -1.04
C LEU A 271 -18.12 2.43 0.13
N LEU A 272 -19.43 2.40 0.48
CA LEU A 272 -19.94 1.51 1.52
C LEU A 272 -19.78 0.04 1.12
N GLU A 273 -19.99 -0.32 -0.14
CA GLU A 273 -19.79 -1.66 -0.65
C GLU A 273 -18.33 -2.08 -0.57
N VAL A 274 -17.39 -1.25 -1.03
CA VAL A 274 -15.95 -1.50 -0.95
C VAL A 274 -15.52 -1.70 0.51
N ILE A 275 -15.93 -0.81 1.43
CA ILE A 275 -15.62 -0.93 2.86
C ILE A 275 -16.20 -2.22 3.44
N GLY A 276 -17.43 -2.57 3.06
CA GLY A 276 -18.08 -3.82 3.48
C GLY A 276 -17.29 -5.06 3.08
N LYS A 277 -16.81 -5.13 1.84
CA LYS A 277 -15.98 -6.23 1.33
C LYS A 277 -14.63 -6.30 2.04
N VAL A 278 -13.96 -5.15 2.28
CA VAL A 278 -12.70 -5.08 3.03
C VAL A 278 -12.89 -5.63 4.46
N ARG A 279 -13.95 -5.21 5.16
CA ARG A 279 -14.25 -5.69 6.52
C ARG A 279 -14.63 -7.16 6.54
N ALA A 280 -15.42 -7.63 5.58
CA ALA A 280 -15.80 -9.04 5.46
C ALA A 280 -14.58 -9.95 5.26
N ALA A 281 -13.53 -9.44 4.60
CA ALA A 281 -12.25 -10.12 4.49
C ALA A 281 -11.37 -10.03 5.76
N GLY A 282 -11.84 -9.43 6.85
CA GLY A 282 -11.09 -9.25 8.11
C GLY A 282 -9.98 -8.19 8.03
N ARG A 283 -10.06 -7.25 7.10
CA ARG A 283 -9.08 -6.19 6.89
C ARG A 283 -9.57 -4.86 7.48
N ILE A 284 -8.63 -3.95 7.71
CA ILE A 284 -8.88 -2.61 8.24
C ILE A 284 -8.97 -1.64 7.05
N PRO A 285 -10.16 -1.08 6.74
CA PRO A 285 -10.26 -0.02 5.75
C PRO A 285 -9.87 1.32 6.38
N VAL A 286 -9.04 2.10 5.67
CA VAL A 286 -8.72 3.50 5.99
C VAL A 286 -9.01 4.33 4.76
N VAL A 287 -9.90 5.32 4.88
CA VAL A 287 -10.37 6.13 3.74
C VAL A 287 -9.76 7.53 3.82
N ALA A 288 -8.98 7.92 2.81
CA ALA A 288 -8.46 9.27 2.69
C ALA A 288 -9.57 10.26 2.26
N ARG A 289 -9.49 11.50 2.71
CA ARG A 289 -10.22 12.58 2.04
C ARG A 289 -9.60 12.83 0.67
N ILE A 290 -10.46 12.94 -0.34
CA ILE A 290 -10.10 13.13 -1.74
C ILE A 290 -9.33 14.46 -1.86
N PRO A 291 -8.18 14.51 -2.53
CA PRO A 291 -7.43 15.75 -2.74
C PRO A 291 -8.28 16.83 -3.45
N PHE A 292 -8.02 18.09 -3.13
CA PHE A 292 -8.55 19.19 -3.94
C PHE A 292 -8.00 19.09 -5.37
N ARG A 293 -8.82 19.47 -6.35
CA ARG A 293 -8.37 19.59 -7.75
C ARG A 293 -8.69 20.97 -8.30
N ALA A 294 -7.74 21.56 -9.00
CA ALA A 294 -7.81 22.91 -9.53
C ALA A 294 -8.21 22.96 -11.03
N ASP A 295 -8.19 21.81 -11.71
CA ASP A 295 -8.51 21.68 -13.14
C ASP A 295 -10.03 21.66 -13.43
N SER A 296 -10.88 21.73 -12.41
CA SER A 296 -12.32 21.74 -12.54
C SER A 296 -12.94 23.04 -11.97
N PRO A 297 -13.90 23.66 -12.66
CA PRO A 297 -14.60 24.80 -12.12
C PRO A 297 -15.57 24.46 -10.98
N VAL A 298 -15.91 23.19 -10.83
CA VAL A 298 -16.79 22.69 -9.77
C VAL A 298 -15.96 21.89 -8.77
N ASP A 299 -16.03 22.29 -7.51
CA ASP A 299 -15.37 21.56 -6.42
C ASP A 299 -16.16 20.30 -6.02
N HIS A 300 -16.10 19.27 -6.86
CA HIS A 300 -16.74 18.00 -6.58
C HIS A 300 -16.02 17.24 -5.46
N ALA A 301 -14.71 17.42 -5.29
CA ALA A 301 -13.97 16.80 -4.20
C ALA A 301 -14.50 17.24 -2.82
N ALA A 302 -14.87 18.53 -2.64
CA ALA A 302 -15.51 19.01 -1.42
C ALA A 302 -16.84 18.27 -1.15
N ARG A 303 -17.67 18.08 -2.18
CA ARG A 303 -18.95 17.39 -2.06
C ARG A 303 -18.81 15.91 -1.72
N LEU A 304 -17.85 15.24 -2.34
CA LEU A 304 -17.55 13.83 -2.06
C LEU A 304 -16.91 13.64 -0.67
N ASN A 305 -16.12 14.60 -0.22
CA ASN A 305 -15.52 14.56 1.12
C ASN A 305 -16.57 14.65 2.24
N VAL A 306 -17.71 15.30 2.03
CA VAL A 306 -18.86 15.21 2.96
C VAL A 306 -19.32 13.76 3.10
N VAL A 307 -19.30 12.99 2.01
CA VAL A 307 -19.63 11.55 2.05
C VAL A 307 -18.57 10.77 2.79
N VAL A 308 -17.28 11.02 2.51
CA VAL A 308 -16.15 10.35 3.18
C VAL A 308 -16.22 10.57 4.68
N ASP A 309 -16.42 11.81 5.13
CA ASP A 309 -16.48 12.19 6.54
C ASP A 309 -17.68 11.52 7.25
N ASP A 310 -18.87 11.54 6.63
CA ASP A 310 -20.07 10.89 7.18
C ASP A 310 -19.91 9.37 7.27
N VAL A 311 -19.43 8.72 6.22
CA VAL A 311 -19.21 7.25 6.20
C VAL A 311 -18.16 6.86 7.24
N THR A 312 -17.04 7.57 7.31
CA THR A 312 -15.97 7.33 8.29
C THR A 312 -16.52 7.41 9.71
N LYS A 313 -17.27 8.47 10.03
CA LYS A 313 -17.89 8.68 11.33
C LYS A 313 -18.93 7.60 11.67
N ARG A 314 -19.87 7.32 10.77
CA ARG A 314 -20.95 6.35 10.99
C ARG A 314 -20.46 4.94 11.20
N LEU A 315 -19.40 4.55 10.49
CA LEU A 315 -18.83 3.21 10.58
C LEU A 315 -17.75 3.09 11.65
N GLY A 316 -17.40 4.18 12.36
CA GLY A 316 -16.34 4.20 13.36
C GLY A 316 -14.98 3.77 12.75
N LEU A 317 -14.67 4.24 11.52
CA LEU A 317 -13.38 3.97 10.91
C LEU A 317 -12.30 4.85 11.52
N LEU A 318 -11.05 4.39 11.47
CA LEU A 318 -9.92 5.29 11.65
C LEU A 318 -9.96 6.34 10.53
N PRO A 319 -10.00 7.64 10.84
CA PRO A 319 -9.95 8.67 9.81
C PRO A 319 -8.64 8.60 9.04
N GLY A 320 -8.71 8.56 7.72
CA GLY A 320 -7.57 8.74 6.84
C GLY A 320 -7.11 10.20 6.78
N PRO A 321 -6.06 10.49 6.00
CA PRO A 321 -5.49 11.84 5.90
C PRO A 321 -6.44 12.84 5.28
N ASP A 322 -6.39 14.09 5.77
CA ASP A 322 -6.99 15.24 5.08
C ASP A 322 -6.07 15.75 3.97
N LEU A 323 -6.23 15.16 2.80
CA LEU A 323 -5.49 15.59 1.61
C LEU A 323 -6.16 16.82 0.97
N TYR A 324 -7.49 16.95 1.09
CA TYR A 324 -8.24 18.07 0.52
C TYR A 324 -7.77 19.42 1.07
N GLY A 325 -7.73 19.56 2.40
CA GLY A 325 -7.42 20.83 3.03
C GLY A 325 -6.03 21.35 2.67
N TRP A 326 -5.06 20.44 2.59
CA TRP A 326 -3.72 20.85 2.24
C TRP A 326 -3.59 21.31 0.78
N PHE A 327 -4.10 20.56 -0.19
CA PHE A 327 -4.02 20.93 -1.61
C PHE A 327 -4.87 22.15 -1.94
N ALA A 328 -6.00 22.37 -1.26
CA ALA A 328 -6.78 23.58 -1.41
C ALA A 328 -5.99 24.85 -1.01
N ALA A 329 -5.14 24.72 0.02
CA ALA A 329 -4.25 25.80 0.47
C ALA A 329 -2.94 25.90 -0.32
N ASN A 330 -2.52 24.82 -0.99
CA ASN A 330 -1.20 24.68 -1.64
C ASN A 330 -1.35 24.24 -3.12
N ARG A 331 -2.21 24.95 -3.87
CA ARG A 331 -2.57 24.60 -5.26
C ARG A 331 -1.39 24.58 -6.24
N GLY A 332 -0.31 25.29 -5.93
CA GLY A 332 0.90 25.32 -6.75
C GLY A 332 1.61 23.95 -6.84
N HIS A 333 1.25 23.01 -5.95
CA HIS A 333 1.76 21.64 -5.97
C HIS A 333 0.87 20.66 -6.76
N LEU A 334 -0.02 21.20 -7.58
CA LEU A 334 -0.83 20.48 -8.58
C LEU A 334 -0.54 21.07 -9.97
N PRO A 335 0.59 20.78 -10.62
CA PRO A 335 1.04 21.44 -11.84
C PRO A 335 0.08 21.31 -13.02
N ASP A 336 -0.70 20.25 -13.10
CA ASP A 336 -1.77 20.04 -14.07
C ASP A 336 -3.18 20.28 -13.48
N GLY A 337 -3.24 20.77 -12.25
CA GLY A 337 -4.47 20.98 -11.50
C GLY A 337 -5.06 19.75 -10.81
N LEU A 338 -4.43 18.56 -10.96
CA LEU A 338 -4.93 17.28 -10.41
C LEU A 338 -3.84 16.48 -9.72
N HIS A 339 -2.73 16.22 -10.42
CA HIS A 339 -1.67 15.33 -9.93
C HIS A 339 -0.64 16.13 -9.12
N PRO A 340 -0.20 15.60 -7.96
CA PRO A 340 0.80 16.25 -7.14
C PRO A 340 2.18 16.23 -7.80
N ASP A 341 2.93 17.31 -7.61
CA ASP A 341 4.38 17.29 -7.83
C ASP A 341 5.12 16.50 -6.72
N ASP A 342 6.45 16.49 -6.76
CA ASP A 342 7.25 15.76 -5.77
C ASP A 342 7.00 16.25 -4.33
N VAL A 343 6.81 17.55 -4.12
CA VAL A 343 6.51 18.14 -2.80
C VAL A 343 5.12 17.72 -2.34
N GLY A 344 4.12 17.81 -3.21
CA GLY A 344 2.77 17.35 -2.94
C GLY A 344 2.73 15.86 -2.61
N SER A 345 3.49 15.03 -3.33
CA SER A 345 3.60 13.59 -3.10
C SER A 345 4.22 13.28 -1.74
N GLN A 346 5.31 13.96 -1.36
CA GLN A 346 5.94 13.83 -0.04
C GLN A 346 4.98 14.22 1.08
N GLU A 347 4.21 15.30 0.91
CA GLU A 347 3.23 15.74 1.89
C GLU A 347 2.08 14.74 2.04
N MET A 348 1.61 14.14 0.96
CA MET A 348 0.63 13.04 1.03
C MET A 348 1.14 11.87 1.86
N ILE A 349 2.38 11.42 1.61
CA ILE A 349 3.02 10.36 2.38
C ILE A 349 3.10 10.72 3.86
N ARG A 350 3.53 11.94 4.18
CA ARG A 350 3.62 12.45 5.55
C ARG A 350 2.25 12.42 6.25
N ARG A 351 1.21 12.89 5.58
CA ARG A 351 -0.15 12.91 6.13
C ARG A 351 -0.73 11.52 6.32
N TRP A 352 -0.46 10.59 5.41
CA TRP A 352 -0.81 9.19 5.62
C TRP A 352 -0.15 8.64 6.88
N ALA A 353 1.17 8.80 7.04
CA ALA A 353 1.89 8.33 8.21
C ALA A 353 1.38 8.94 9.53
N GLU A 354 0.94 10.20 9.50
CA GLU A 354 0.33 10.86 10.66
C GLU A 354 -1.07 10.31 10.98
N ALA A 355 -1.93 10.21 9.98
CA ALA A 355 -3.32 9.79 10.17
C ALA A 355 -3.42 8.36 10.74
N VAL A 356 -2.50 7.48 10.32
CA VAL A 356 -2.52 6.07 10.73
C VAL A 356 -1.68 5.76 11.97
N ALA A 357 -1.05 6.78 12.59
CA ALA A 357 -0.28 6.61 13.82
C ALA A 357 -1.01 5.81 14.93
N PRO A 358 -2.35 5.91 15.10
CA PRO A 358 -3.07 5.10 16.09
C PRO A 358 -3.02 3.58 15.85
N LEU A 359 -2.61 3.11 14.67
CA LEU A 359 -2.40 1.68 14.37
C LEU A 359 -1.05 1.16 14.89
N TYR A 360 -0.15 2.03 15.30
CA TYR A 360 1.19 1.71 15.79
C TYR A 360 1.29 1.97 17.30
N ARG A 361 2.10 1.20 17.98
CA ARG A 361 2.35 1.34 19.43
C ARG A 361 3.59 2.19 19.72
#